data_204ed6f2cedeb5bdfd77c6955a4ddd2e
#
_entry.id   204ed6f2cedeb5bdfd77c6955a4ddd2e
#
_cell.length_a   1.000
_cell.length_b   1.000
_cell.length_c   1.000
_cell.angle_alpha   90.00
_cell.angle_beta   90.00
_cell.angle_gamma   90.00
#
_symmetry.space_group_name_H-M   'P 1'
#
loop_
_entity.id
_entity.type
_entity.pdbx_description
1 polymer ?
#
loop_
_entity_poly.entity_id
_entity_poly.type
_entity_poly.pdbx_seq_one_letter_code
_entity_poly.pdbx_strand_id
1 'polypeptide(L)'
;MAPVLPIIELTQIEKTLRHLLLDVVEYIKQKGAKNGDKSIPQDVVLRFTGGWVRDKLLGVDSNDIDVGISTMTGYKFGVELKEYLDNPEHLEKYKSFHSDDALKSVIGGLHKIEANPEKSKHLETVATKIFGLEVDLVNLRKETYSDHSRHPEMEFGTAEEDALRRDATVNALFYNLHTSSVEDFTGRGIADLRAHLIRTPLEPYQTFKDDPLRVLRLIRFSSRLGYKIDPNTEESMQHDDIKDALKLKISQERIGAEVEKMLKGPDPLMALHIIERLGLYDTIFANHQDDVVVDVSSWSRAYESLMAILDDNYNEVTISQESRATLRSILIRHREDTYHSWMLAALSPWAVVPQKEPPPNKKELPPRPSMVARDSLRADNKTVDILKSGAKHYGMVSDLKSAFLNRELGKILPDIRWRIGRSIRIMGAEWRLCFIQAVLLEIMQGEEAGKVFSEYVEFLLYIKEQNMLDVDALRPLANGHQLASALGAMPGPWMSKALEMVIEWQLRNPERDDGDGAIAEVKRRADELDLSPPVKKKK
;
A
#
# COMPACT_ATOMS: atom_id res chain seq x y z
N MET A 1 1.75 -11.10 -42.98
CA MET A 1 0.33 -11.08 -42.56
C MET A 1 0.19 -10.06 -41.46
N ALA A 2 -0.75 -9.12 -41.57
CA ALA A 2 -1.05 -8.22 -40.46
C ALA A 2 -1.50 -9.07 -39.25
N PRO A 3 -1.04 -8.76 -38.02
CA PRO A 3 -1.45 -9.54 -36.88
C PRO A 3 -2.97 -9.42 -36.68
N VAL A 4 -3.63 -10.57 -36.53
CA VAL A 4 -5.07 -10.60 -36.21
C VAL A 4 -5.24 -9.91 -34.86
N LEU A 5 -5.94 -8.77 -34.86
CA LEU A 5 -6.26 -8.03 -33.65
C LEU A 5 -7.21 -8.87 -32.76
N PRO A 6 -6.95 -8.96 -31.47
CA PRO A 6 -7.81 -9.72 -30.58
C PRO A 6 -9.19 -9.05 -30.45
N ILE A 7 -10.23 -9.87 -30.28
CA ILE A 7 -11.60 -9.40 -30.07
C ILE A 7 -11.86 -9.29 -28.56
N ILE A 8 -12.39 -8.16 -28.12
CA ILE A 8 -12.87 -7.97 -26.75
C ILE A 8 -14.37 -8.24 -26.71
N GLU A 9 -14.79 -9.15 -25.87
CA GLU A 9 -16.19 -9.37 -25.56
C GLU A 9 -16.61 -8.49 -24.37
N LEU A 10 -17.52 -7.55 -24.64
CA LEU A 10 -18.11 -6.70 -23.60
C LEU A 10 -19.15 -7.47 -22.81
N THR A 11 -19.16 -7.28 -21.49
CA THR A 11 -20.26 -7.70 -20.61
C THR A 11 -21.56 -6.96 -20.98
N GLN A 12 -22.70 -7.41 -20.49
CA GLN A 12 -23.98 -6.75 -20.77
C GLN A 12 -23.99 -5.30 -20.27
N ILE A 13 -23.39 -5.04 -19.11
CA ILE A 13 -23.28 -3.70 -18.52
C ILE A 13 -22.41 -2.79 -19.40
N GLU A 14 -21.25 -3.30 -19.84
CA GLU A 14 -20.34 -2.57 -20.73
C GLU A 14 -20.95 -2.30 -22.12
N LYS A 15 -21.76 -3.24 -22.65
CA LYS A 15 -22.53 -3.01 -23.86
C LYS A 15 -23.54 -1.89 -23.69
N THR A 16 -24.24 -1.86 -22.55
CA THR A 16 -25.19 -0.79 -22.22
C THR A 16 -24.48 0.55 -22.07
N LEU A 17 -23.34 0.59 -21.36
CA LEU A 17 -22.51 1.78 -21.26
C LEU A 17 -22.07 2.29 -22.64
N ARG A 18 -21.56 1.38 -23.49
CA ARG A 18 -21.17 1.73 -24.86
C ARG A 18 -22.34 2.34 -25.66
N HIS A 19 -23.53 1.76 -25.60
CA HIS A 19 -24.70 2.28 -26.27
C HIS A 19 -25.06 3.67 -25.76
N LEU A 20 -25.09 3.88 -24.44
CA LEU A 20 -25.34 5.19 -23.85
C LEU A 20 -24.34 6.25 -24.35
N LEU A 21 -23.05 5.93 -24.29
CA LEU A 21 -22.00 6.88 -24.71
C LEU A 21 -22.11 7.23 -26.21
N LEU A 22 -22.45 6.28 -27.06
CA LEU A 22 -22.65 6.51 -28.50
C LEU A 22 -23.94 7.31 -28.79
N ASP A 23 -25.01 7.07 -28.04
CA ASP A 23 -26.24 7.86 -28.16
C ASP A 23 -26.01 9.33 -27.75
N VAL A 24 -25.16 9.57 -26.74
CA VAL A 24 -24.75 10.94 -26.35
C VAL A 24 -23.94 11.61 -27.47
N VAL A 25 -23.04 10.89 -28.13
CA VAL A 25 -22.31 11.42 -29.30
C VAL A 25 -23.27 11.86 -30.40
N GLU A 26 -24.26 11.04 -30.71
CA GLU A 26 -25.27 11.37 -31.74
C GLU A 26 -26.13 12.56 -31.31
N TYR A 27 -26.51 12.64 -30.01
CA TYR A 27 -27.22 13.80 -29.44
C TYR A 27 -26.41 15.09 -29.60
N ILE A 28 -25.15 15.10 -29.28
CA ILE A 28 -24.21 16.26 -29.43
C ILE A 28 -24.18 16.70 -30.90
N LYS A 29 -24.05 15.76 -31.82
CA LYS A 29 -24.01 16.03 -33.26
C LYS A 29 -25.31 16.67 -33.77
N GLN A 30 -26.45 16.14 -33.35
CA GLN A 30 -27.79 16.69 -33.73
C GLN A 30 -28.00 18.09 -33.14
N LYS A 31 -27.58 18.33 -31.89
CA LYS A 31 -27.66 19.63 -31.22
C LYS A 31 -26.81 20.68 -31.94
N GLY A 32 -25.58 20.32 -32.36
CA GLY A 32 -24.69 21.19 -33.14
C GLY A 32 -25.26 21.54 -34.50
N ALA A 33 -25.82 20.58 -35.21
CA ALA A 33 -26.45 20.77 -36.52
C ALA A 33 -27.69 21.71 -36.44
N LYS A 34 -28.53 21.55 -35.39
CA LYS A 34 -29.75 22.38 -35.20
C LYS A 34 -29.42 23.82 -34.87
N ASN A 35 -28.38 24.05 -34.07
CA ASN A 35 -28.03 25.40 -33.58
C ASN A 35 -27.07 26.17 -34.51
N GLY A 36 -26.56 25.53 -35.59
CA GLY A 36 -25.58 26.12 -36.47
C GLY A 36 -24.26 26.47 -35.76
N ASP A 37 -24.05 25.89 -34.58
CA ASP A 37 -22.90 26.17 -33.72
C ASP A 37 -21.68 25.36 -34.18
N LYS A 38 -20.76 26.05 -34.89
CA LYS A 38 -19.51 25.48 -35.37
C LYS A 38 -18.52 25.17 -34.25
N SER A 39 -18.77 25.59 -33.01
CA SER A 39 -17.92 25.28 -31.84
C SER A 39 -18.17 23.86 -31.29
N ILE A 40 -19.27 23.21 -31.70
CA ILE A 40 -19.58 21.82 -31.32
C ILE A 40 -18.89 20.89 -32.30
N PRO A 41 -17.99 20.00 -31.81
CA PRO A 41 -17.28 19.06 -32.68
C PRO A 41 -18.25 18.08 -33.35
N GLN A 42 -18.12 17.94 -34.67
CA GLN A 42 -18.97 17.04 -35.47
C GLN A 42 -18.50 15.56 -35.40
N ASP A 43 -17.19 15.34 -35.13
CA ASP A 43 -16.56 14.04 -35.21
C ASP A 43 -15.96 13.63 -33.83
N VAL A 44 -16.85 13.41 -32.84
CA VAL A 44 -16.42 12.90 -31.53
C VAL A 44 -16.24 11.39 -31.63
N VAL A 45 -15.02 10.91 -31.42
CA VAL A 45 -14.70 9.48 -31.34
C VAL A 45 -14.39 9.10 -29.91
N LEU A 46 -15.08 8.08 -29.41
CA LEU A 46 -14.92 7.56 -28.06
C LEU A 46 -14.16 6.24 -28.05
N ARG A 47 -13.29 6.07 -27.06
CA ARG A 47 -12.47 4.87 -26.87
C ARG A 47 -12.40 4.49 -25.39
N PHE A 48 -12.57 3.23 -25.04
CA PHE A 48 -12.06 2.75 -23.77
C PHE A 48 -10.54 2.63 -23.89
N THR A 49 -9.79 2.92 -22.82
CA THR A 49 -8.36 3.07 -22.92
C THR A 49 -7.61 2.57 -21.69
N GLY A 50 -6.32 2.34 -21.84
CA GLY A 50 -5.43 2.05 -20.73
C GLY A 50 -5.55 0.65 -20.13
N GLY A 51 -5.53 0.59 -18.80
CA GLY A 51 -5.52 -0.65 -18.04
C GLY A 51 -6.72 -1.55 -18.30
N TRP A 52 -7.90 -0.97 -18.54
CA TRP A 52 -9.11 -1.73 -18.83
C TRP A 52 -8.97 -2.57 -20.10
N VAL A 53 -8.42 -2.00 -21.18
CA VAL A 53 -8.23 -2.74 -22.46
C VAL A 53 -7.26 -3.90 -22.28
N ARG A 54 -6.14 -3.65 -21.58
CA ARG A 54 -5.18 -4.70 -21.22
C ARG A 54 -5.84 -5.82 -20.41
N ASP A 55 -6.54 -5.46 -19.34
CA ASP A 55 -7.13 -6.41 -18.41
C ASP A 55 -8.20 -7.27 -19.12
N LYS A 56 -9.03 -6.68 -19.98
CA LYS A 56 -9.97 -7.42 -20.84
C LYS A 56 -9.29 -8.39 -21.79
N LEU A 57 -8.17 -8.01 -22.40
CA LEU A 57 -7.39 -8.90 -23.27
C LEU A 57 -6.75 -10.06 -22.50
N LEU A 58 -6.52 -9.90 -21.21
CA LEU A 58 -6.03 -10.93 -20.31
C LEU A 58 -7.14 -11.77 -19.66
N GLY A 59 -8.42 -11.48 -19.96
CA GLY A 59 -9.57 -12.15 -19.34
C GLY A 59 -9.80 -11.76 -17.88
N VAL A 60 -9.29 -10.60 -17.44
CA VAL A 60 -9.46 -10.06 -16.10
C VAL A 60 -10.56 -9.00 -16.11
N ASP A 61 -11.52 -9.11 -15.22
CA ASP A 61 -12.57 -8.10 -15.05
C ASP A 61 -12.03 -6.83 -14.40
N SER A 62 -12.46 -5.68 -14.94
CA SER A 62 -12.15 -4.36 -14.42
C SER A 62 -13.39 -3.48 -14.43
N ASN A 63 -13.68 -2.82 -13.31
CA ASN A 63 -14.80 -1.89 -13.16
C ASN A 63 -14.37 -0.43 -13.33
N ASP A 64 -13.09 -0.17 -13.57
CA ASP A 64 -12.48 1.16 -13.72
C ASP A 64 -12.21 1.41 -15.21
N ILE A 65 -13.01 2.29 -15.81
CA ILE A 65 -13.03 2.50 -17.26
C ILE A 65 -12.66 3.94 -17.59
N ASP A 66 -11.50 4.13 -18.18
CA ASP A 66 -11.11 5.40 -18.81
C ASP A 66 -11.76 5.52 -20.20
N VAL A 67 -12.57 6.57 -20.40
CA VAL A 67 -13.17 6.91 -21.70
C VAL A 67 -12.41 8.07 -22.34
N GLY A 68 -11.58 7.77 -23.31
CA GLY A 68 -10.85 8.77 -24.10
C GLY A 68 -11.76 9.44 -25.14
N ILE A 69 -11.80 10.77 -25.14
CA ILE A 69 -12.65 11.59 -26.01
C ILE A 69 -11.76 12.39 -26.95
N SER A 70 -11.99 12.34 -28.27
CA SER A 70 -11.05 12.88 -29.27
C SER A 70 -11.00 14.40 -29.36
N THR A 71 -12.12 15.08 -29.22
CA THR A 71 -12.24 16.50 -29.67
C THR A 71 -12.85 17.44 -28.63
N MET A 72 -13.13 16.97 -27.44
CA MET A 72 -13.69 17.79 -26.35
C MET A 72 -13.19 17.32 -24.98
N THR A 73 -13.30 18.19 -23.97
CA THR A 73 -12.92 17.83 -22.60
C THR A 73 -13.90 16.83 -21.99
N GLY A 74 -13.40 15.99 -21.05
CA GLY A 74 -14.26 15.10 -20.27
C GLY A 74 -15.39 15.85 -19.58
N TYR A 75 -15.14 17.08 -19.10
CA TYR A 75 -16.17 17.91 -18.48
C TYR A 75 -17.28 18.30 -19.45
N LYS A 76 -16.93 18.79 -20.65
CA LYS A 76 -17.96 19.15 -21.66
C LYS A 76 -18.80 17.95 -22.05
N PHE A 77 -18.15 16.80 -22.29
CA PHE A 77 -18.88 15.57 -22.59
C PHE A 77 -19.77 15.13 -21.41
N GLY A 78 -19.28 15.24 -20.18
CA GLY A 78 -20.06 14.93 -18.97
C GLY A 78 -21.29 15.81 -18.81
N VAL A 79 -21.21 17.09 -19.17
CA VAL A 79 -22.37 18.01 -19.18
C VAL A 79 -23.43 17.56 -20.21
N GLU A 80 -23.01 17.23 -21.43
CA GLU A 80 -23.91 16.73 -22.47
C GLU A 80 -24.52 15.37 -22.10
N LEU A 81 -23.75 14.48 -21.50
CA LEU A 81 -24.22 13.20 -20.97
C LEU A 81 -25.33 13.42 -19.92
N LYS A 82 -25.11 14.36 -19.01
CA LYS A 82 -26.09 14.70 -17.98
C LYS A 82 -27.37 15.26 -18.61
N GLU A 83 -27.26 16.25 -19.52
CA GLU A 83 -28.40 16.85 -20.23
C GLU A 83 -29.18 15.80 -21.01
N TYR A 84 -28.49 14.84 -21.67
CA TYR A 84 -29.14 13.73 -22.37
C TYR A 84 -29.95 12.85 -21.42
N LEU A 85 -29.42 12.53 -20.22
CA LEU A 85 -30.06 11.66 -19.24
C LEU A 85 -31.14 12.39 -18.40
N ASP A 86 -31.12 13.71 -18.33
CA ASP A 86 -32.17 14.51 -17.68
C ASP A 86 -33.52 14.42 -18.45
N ASN A 87 -33.51 13.97 -19.71
CA ASN A 87 -34.71 13.66 -20.47
C ASN A 87 -35.25 12.26 -20.08
N PRO A 88 -36.48 12.16 -19.51
CA PRO A 88 -37.04 10.89 -19.10
C PRO A 88 -37.18 9.84 -20.22
N GLU A 89 -37.43 10.27 -21.46
CA GLU A 89 -37.54 9.35 -22.60
C GLU A 89 -36.20 8.66 -22.93
N HIS A 90 -35.10 9.38 -22.81
CA HIS A 90 -33.79 8.82 -23.00
C HIS A 90 -33.42 7.87 -21.87
N LEU A 91 -33.75 8.24 -20.63
CA LEU A 91 -33.46 7.39 -19.47
C LEU A 91 -34.24 6.07 -19.53
N GLU A 92 -35.52 6.10 -19.97
CA GLU A 92 -36.37 4.92 -20.08
C GLU A 92 -35.73 3.84 -21.00
N LYS A 93 -35.02 4.25 -22.03
CA LYS A 93 -34.28 3.34 -22.97
C LYS A 93 -33.34 2.38 -22.25
N TYR A 94 -32.77 2.77 -21.10
CA TYR A 94 -31.78 1.97 -20.37
C TYR A 94 -32.39 1.25 -19.15
N LYS A 95 -33.64 1.54 -18.75
CA LYS A 95 -34.32 0.91 -17.61
C LYS A 95 -34.55 -0.59 -17.80
N SER A 96 -34.76 -1.05 -19.02
CA SER A 96 -35.00 -2.47 -19.31
C SER A 96 -33.80 -3.38 -19.02
N PHE A 97 -32.60 -2.80 -18.79
CA PHE A 97 -31.37 -3.52 -18.57
C PHE A 97 -30.92 -3.56 -17.10
N HIS A 98 -31.57 -2.77 -16.21
CA HIS A 98 -31.15 -2.62 -14.80
C HIS A 98 -32.36 -2.39 -13.89
N SER A 99 -32.23 -2.77 -12.58
CA SER A 99 -33.20 -2.47 -11.54
C SER A 99 -33.34 -0.95 -11.28
N ASP A 100 -34.49 -0.50 -10.82
CA ASP A 100 -34.78 0.92 -10.51
C ASP A 100 -33.75 1.57 -9.57
N ASP A 101 -33.16 0.80 -8.65
CA ASP A 101 -32.13 1.32 -7.73
C ASP A 101 -30.77 1.54 -8.43
N ALA A 102 -30.41 0.72 -9.42
CA ALA A 102 -29.21 0.93 -10.23
C ALA A 102 -29.35 2.18 -11.12
N LEU A 103 -30.56 2.52 -11.54
CA LEU A 103 -30.86 3.69 -12.37
C LEU A 103 -30.88 4.99 -11.59
N LYS A 104 -31.31 4.98 -10.31
CA LYS A 104 -31.22 6.15 -9.43
C LYS A 104 -29.78 6.56 -9.14
N SER A 105 -28.83 5.65 -9.31
CA SER A 105 -27.38 5.92 -9.18
C SER A 105 -26.68 6.20 -10.51
N VAL A 106 -27.42 6.35 -11.62
CA VAL A 106 -26.86 6.45 -12.98
C VAL A 106 -25.93 7.65 -13.16
N ILE A 107 -26.07 8.66 -12.32
CA ILE A 107 -25.09 9.73 -12.23
C ILE A 107 -24.79 9.97 -10.75
N GLY A 108 -23.85 9.22 -10.21
CA GLY A 108 -23.36 9.45 -8.84
C GLY A 108 -22.50 10.71 -8.71
N GLY A 109 -22.98 11.79 -9.25
CA GLY A 109 -22.33 13.09 -9.21
C GLY A 109 -21.15 13.21 -10.19
N LEU A 110 -21.26 14.13 -11.14
CA LEU A 110 -20.14 14.58 -11.95
C LEU A 110 -19.19 15.35 -11.03
N HIS A 111 -18.12 14.71 -10.57
CA HIS A 111 -17.06 15.38 -9.83
C HIS A 111 -16.08 15.99 -10.82
N LYS A 112 -16.15 17.32 -10.95
CA LYS A 112 -15.13 18.08 -11.67
C LYS A 112 -13.85 18.07 -10.85
N ILE A 113 -12.82 17.38 -11.33
CA ILE A 113 -11.47 17.52 -10.81
C ILE A 113 -10.88 18.76 -11.48
N GLU A 114 -10.92 19.90 -10.79
CA GLU A 114 -10.33 21.13 -11.31
C GLU A 114 -8.83 20.96 -11.53
N ALA A 115 -8.36 21.52 -12.64
CA ALA A 115 -6.94 21.58 -12.92
C ALA A 115 -6.22 22.33 -11.78
N ASN A 116 -5.35 21.65 -11.07
CA ASN A 116 -4.47 22.25 -10.08
C ASN A 116 -3.06 22.31 -10.68
N PRO A 117 -2.57 23.50 -11.11
CA PRO A 117 -1.27 23.66 -11.75
C PRO A 117 -0.11 23.13 -10.89
N GLU A 118 -0.22 23.28 -9.56
CA GLU A 118 0.81 22.82 -8.62
C GLU A 118 0.88 21.26 -8.53
N LYS A 119 -0.20 20.57 -8.91
CA LYS A 119 -0.30 19.10 -8.87
C LYS A 119 -0.22 18.43 -10.24
N SER A 120 0.20 19.11 -11.28
CA SER A 120 0.37 18.58 -12.65
C SER A 120 -0.91 18.05 -13.32
N LYS A 121 -2.07 18.50 -12.89
CA LYS A 121 -3.35 18.11 -13.49
C LYS A 121 -3.89 19.27 -14.33
N HIS A 122 -3.36 19.43 -15.54
CA HIS A 122 -3.82 20.46 -16.48
C HIS A 122 -5.07 20.07 -17.29
N LEU A 123 -5.76 18.97 -16.87
CA LEU A 123 -6.90 18.44 -17.61
C LEU A 123 -8.13 18.33 -16.72
N GLU A 124 -9.27 18.74 -17.28
CA GLU A 124 -10.58 18.51 -16.70
C GLU A 124 -10.97 17.04 -16.91
N THR A 125 -10.59 16.17 -16.00
CA THR A 125 -11.09 14.79 -15.92
C THR A 125 -12.38 14.79 -15.13
N VAL A 126 -13.37 14.05 -15.59
CA VAL A 126 -14.64 13.86 -14.88
C VAL A 126 -14.76 12.41 -14.47
N ALA A 127 -14.65 12.16 -13.16
CA ALA A 127 -14.96 10.88 -12.56
C ALA A 127 -16.47 10.79 -12.31
N THR A 128 -17.09 9.70 -12.72
CA THR A 128 -18.53 9.45 -12.52
C THR A 128 -18.80 7.97 -12.34
N LYS A 129 -19.97 7.64 -11.81
CA LYS A 129 -20.41 6.25 -11.68
C LYS A 129 -21.63 6.00 -12.56
N ILE A 130 -21.49 5.13 -13.56
CA ILE A 130 -22.55 4.79 -14.52
C ILE A 130 -22.80 3.28 -14.47
N PHE A 131 -24.03 2.87 -14.21
CA PHE A 131 -24.45 1.46 -14.10
C PHE A 131 -23.58 0.64 -13.11
N GLY A 132 -23.06 1.29 -12.06
CA GLY A 132 -22.18 0.65 -11.09
C GLY A 132 -20.71 0.60 -11.48
N LEU A 133 -20.35 0.96 -12.73
CA LEU A 133 -18.97 1.09 -13.20
C LEU A 133 -18.40 2.45 -12.83
N GLU A 134 -17.13 2.48 -12.45
CA GLU A 134 -16.37 3.71 -12.27
C GLU A 134 -15.87 4.18 -13.64
N VAL A 135 -16.28 5.37 -14.07
CA VAL A 135 -16.03 5.87 -15.42
C VAL A 135 -15.33 7.21 -15.33
N ASP A 136 -14.13 7.28 -15.87
CA ASP A 136 -13.34 8.49 -15.99
C ASP A 136 -13.42 9.02 -17.43
N LEU A 137 -14.08 10.18 -17.61
CA LEU A 137 -14.16 10.86 -18.89
C LEU A 137 -12.93 11.75 -19.05
N VAL A 138 -12.06 11.41 -20.02
CA VAL A 138 -10.79 12.10 -20.25
C VAL A 138 -10.65 12.50 -21.72
N ASN A 139 -10.05 13.66 -22.02
CA ASN A 139 -9.70 13.94 -23.40
C ASN A 139 -8.40 13.25 -23.78
N LEU A 140 -8.28 12.87 -25.05
CA LEU A 140 -7.02 12.46 -25.64
C LEU A 140 -6.09 13.67 -25.70
N ARG A 141 -4.81 13.48 -25.36
CA ARG A 141 -3.87 14.59 -25.22
C ARG A 141 -2.49 14.27 -25.76
N LYS A 142 -1.83 15.32 -26.17
CA LYS A 142 -0.40 15.41 -26.42
C LYS A 142 0.27 16.09 -25.23
N GLU A 143 1.44 15.62 -24.87
CA GLU A 143 2.28 16.22 -23.82
C GLU A 143 3.58 16.70 -24.45
N THR A 144 3.95 17.96 -24.18
CA THR A 144 5.22 18.56 -24.59
C THR A 144 6.00 18.93 -23.35
N TYR A 145 7.19 18.36 -23.19
CA TYR A 145 8.07 18.60 -22.06
C TYR A 145 9.09 19.69 -22.40
N SER A 146 9.35 20.60 -21.49
CA SER A 146 10.41 21.60 -21.60
C SER A 146 11.49 21.36 -20.56
N ASP A 147 12.75 21.66 -20.87
CA ASP A 147 13.89 21.45 -19.97
C ASP A 147 13.77 22.20 -18.64
N HIS A 148 12.96 23.26 -18.61
CA HIS A 148 12.80 24.16 -17.47
C HIS A 148 11.53 23.91 -16.64
N SER A 149 10.62 23.05 -17.09
CA SER A 149 9.37 22.75 -16.40
C SER A 149 9.23 21.24 -16.13
N ARG A 150 8.97 20.89 -14.88
CA ARG A 150 8.60 19.51 -14.50
C ARG A 150 7.16 19.14 -14.88
N HIS A 151 6.41 20.09 -15.43
CA HIS A 151 5.03 19.90 -15.86
C HIS A 151 4.96 20.02 -17.37
N PRO A 152 4.47 18.99 -18.08
CA PRO A 152 4.27 19.09 -19.52
C PRO A 152 3.20 20.12 -19.85
N GLU A 153 3.38 20.81 -20.96
CA GLU A 153 2.29 21.53 -21.61
C GLU A 153 1.36 20.51 -22.27
N MET A 154 0.07 20.65 -22.05
CA MET A 154 -0.92 19.69 -22.50
C MET A 154 -1.85 20.33 -23.51
N GLU A 155 -1.98 19.65 -24.65
CA GLU A 155 -2.87 20.03 -25.73
C GLU A 155 -3.79 18.86 -26.10
N PHE A 156 -4.86 19.14 -26.82
CA PHE A 156 -5.64 18.06 -27.44
C PHE A 156 -4.75 17.30 -28.44
N GLY A 157 -4.76 15.98 -28.31
CA GLY A 157 -3.96 15.10 -29.14
C GLY A 157 -4.81 14.07 -29.85
N THR A 158 -4.19 13.45 -30.86
CA THR A 158 -4.72 12.25 -31.52
C THR A 158 -4.63 11.02 -30.62
N ALA A 159 -5.28 9.93 -31.00
CA ALA A 159 -5.15 8.67 -30.27
C ALA A 159 -3.72 8.12 -30.31
N GLU A 160 -2.99 8.36 -31.40
CA GLU A 160 -1.59 7.98 -31.55
C GLU A 160 -0.69 8.80 -30.60
N GLU A 161 -0.83 10.12 -30.55
CA GLU A 161 -0.08 10.97 -29.64
C GLU A 161 -0.37 10.62 -28.17
N ASP A 162 -1.64 10.30 -27.84
CA ASP A 162 -2.01 9.84 -26.49
C ASP A 162 -1.40 8.47 -26.17
N ALA A 163 -1.33 7.53 -27.13
CA ALA A 163 -0.67 6.24 -26.96
C ALA A 163 0.83 6.40 -26.68
N LEU A 164 1.50 7.23 -27.47
CA LEU A 164 2.95 7.38 -27.43
C LEU A 164 3.46 8.09 -26.17
N ARG A 165 2.66 8.96 -25.55
CA ARG A 165 3.02 9.62 -24.30
C ARG A 165 2.86 8.75 -23.05
N ARG A 166 2.26 7.55 -23.16
CA ARG A 166 2.00 6.66 -22.02
C ARG A 166 3.29 6.02 -21.50
N ASP A 167 3.20 5.42 -20.31
CA ASP A 167 4.32 4.80 -19.61
C ASP A 167 4.69 3.41 -20.16
N ALA A 168 3.70 2.61 -20.56
CA ALA A 168 3.92 1.25 -21.07
C ALA A 168 3.07 0.95 -22.30
N THR A 169 3.64 0.24 -23.28
CA THR A 169 2.95 -0.20 -24.51
C THR A 169 1.69 -1.01 -24.19
N VAL A 170 1.73 -1.88 -23.19
CA VAL A 170 0.60 -2.71 -22.76
C VAL A 170 -0.56 -1.88 -22.16
N ASN A 171 -0.30 -0.66 -21.73
CA ASN A 171 -1.29 0.29 -21.24
C ASN A 171 -1.66 1.36 -22.29
N ALA A 172 -1.08 1.28 -23.49
CA ALA A 172 -1.32 2.21 -24.58
C ALA A 172 -2.29 1.67 -25.65
N LEU A 173 -3.06 0.65 -25.27
CA LEU A 173 -4.08 0.05 -26.11
C LEU A 173 -5.42 0.77 -25.93
N PHE A 174 -6.20 0.80 -27.02
CA PHE A 174 -7.54 1.38 -27.06
C PHE A 174 -8.56 0.38 -27.57
N TYR A 175 -9.81 0.56 -27.14
CA TYR A 175 -10.96 -0.12 -27.72
C TYR A 175 -11.92 0.94 -28.28
N ASN A 176 -12.03 1.02 -29.58
CA ASN A 176 -12.86 1.99 -30.28
C ASN A 176 -14.35 1.61 -30.14
N LEU A 177 -15.16 2.48 -29.54
CA LEU A 177 -16.57 2.21 -29.28
C LEU A 177 -17.42 2.19 -30.57
N HIS A 178 -17.02 2.92 -31.60
CA HIS A 178 -17.74 3.00 -32.87
C HIS A 178 -17.54 1.75 -33.73
N THR A 179 -16.28 1.28 -33.85
CA THR A 179 -15.92 0.14 -34.69
C THR A 179 -15.90 -1.19 -33.92
N SER A 180 -16.02 -1.16 -32.59
CA SER A 180 -15.90 -2.34 -31.73
C SER A 180 -14.59 -3.11 -31.93
N SER A 181 -13.49 -2.41 -32.15
CA SER A 181 -12.18 -3.00 -32.43
C SER A 181 -11.10 -2.47 -31.50
N VAL A 182 -10.10 -3.32 -31.21
CA VAL A 182 -8.88 -2.92 -30.50
C VAL A 182 -7.97 -2.15 -31.46
N GLU A 183 -7.40 -1.06 -30.97
CA GLU A 183 -6.43 -0.22 -31.70
C GLU A 183 -5.11 -0.19 -30.93
N ASP A 184 -4.00 -0.45 -31.64
CA ASP A 184 -2.63 -0.42 -31.12
C ASP A 184 -1.78 0.57 -31.94
N PHE A 185 -1.76 1.82 -31.50
CA PHE A 185 -1.02 2.89 -32.19
C PHE A 185 0.48 2.82 -31.94
N THR A 186 0.94 2.08 -30.92
CA THR A 186 2.38 1.85 -30.69
C THR A 186 2.95 0.80 -31.65
N GLY A 187 2.09 -0.01 -32.26
CA GLY A 187 2.44 -1.15 -33.13
C GLY A 187 3.10 -2.31 -32.37
N ARG A 188 3.22 -2.22 -31.04
CA ARG A 188 3.89 -3.23 -30.19
C ARG A 188 3.09 -3.66 -28.98
N GLY A 189 2.07 -2.89 -28.55
CA GLY A 189 1.35 -3.15 -27.32
C GLY A 189 0.77 -4.57 -27.21
N ILE A 190 0.16 -5.07 -28.30
CA ILE A 190 -0.38 -6.44 -28.35
C ILE A 190 0.75 -7.48 -28.36
N ALA A 191 1.85 -7.22 -29.06
CA ALA A 191 3.00 -8.13 -29.11
C ALA A 191 3.67 -8.21 -27.73
N ASP A 192 3.89 -7.08 -27.07
CA ASP A 192 4.47 -7.00 -25.73
C ASP A 192 3.56 -7.67 -24.68
N LEU A 193 2.22 -7.51 -24.79
CA LEU A 193 1.25 -8.19 -23.95
C LEU A 193 1.37 -9.72 -24.05
N ARG A 194 1.48 -10.25 -25.27
CA ARG A 194 1.67 -11.69 -25.55
C ARG A 194 3.04 -12.20 -25.10
N ALA A 195 4.07 -11.36 -25.20
CA ALA A 195 5.43 -11.68 -24.77
C ALA A 195 5.66 -11.53 -23.26
N HIS A 196 4.65 -11.07 -22.50
CA HIS A 196 4.74 -10.75 -21.10
C HIS A 196 5.87 -9.74 -20.80
N LEU A 197 5.89 -8.64 -21.57
CA LEU A 197 6.95 -7.65 -21.56
C LEU A 197 6.43 -6.26 -21.22
N ILE A 198 7.11 -5.57 -20.32
CA ILE A 198 6.88 -4.15 -19.99
C ILE A 198 7.91 -3.31 -20.71
N ARG A 199 7.43 -2.44 -21.60
CA ARG A 199 8.26 -1.58 -22.44
C ARG A 199 7.62 -0.21 -22.59
N THR A 200 8.44 0.85 -22.70
CA THR A 200 7.95 2.20 -23.03
C THR A 200 7.55 2.33 -24.51
N PRO A 201 6.50 3.11 -24.85
CA PRO A 201 6.14 3.38 -26.23
C PRO A 201 7.24 4.08 -27.03
N LEU A 202 7.90 5.04 -26.41
CA LEU A 202 9.00 5.82 -26.99
C LEU A 202 10.34 5.37 -26.39
N GLU A 203 11.41 6.06 -26.77
CA GLU A 203 12.75 5.83 -26.26
C GLU A 203 12.78 5.94 -24.74
N PRO A 204 13.28 4.90 -24.01
CA PRO A 204 13.13 4.79 -22.56
C PRO A 204 13.83 5.91 -21.78
N TYR A 205 15.08 6.23 -22.13
CA TYR A 205 15.87 7.21 -21.40
C TYR A 205 15.19 8.59 -21.40
N GLN A 206 14.76 9.07 -22.61
CA GLN A 206 14.03 10.34 -22.70
C GLN A 206 12.69 10.28 -21.96
N THR A 207 11.99 9.15 -22.06
CA THR A 207 10.71 8.93 -21.36
C THR A 207 10.86 9.09 -19.84
N PHE A 208 11.96 8.60 -19.25
CA PHE A 208 12.23 8.74 -17.82
C PHE A 208 12.78 10.11 -17.45
N LYS A 209 13.49 10.76 -18.34
CA LYS A 209 13.95 12.14 -18.15
C LYS A 209 12.79 13.12 -18.09
N ASP A 210 11.77 12.89 -18.91
CA ASP A 210 10.53 13.66 -18.95
C ASP A 210 9.68 13.45 -17.68
N ASP A 211 9.38 12.21 -17.29
CA ASP A 211 8.69 11.87 -16.04
C ASP A 211 9.37 10.68 -15.34
N PRO A 212 10.31 10.95 -14.41
CA PRO A 212 11.04 9.91 -13.70
C PRO A 212 10.16 8.95 -12.88
N LEU A 213 8.93 9.36 -12.50
CA LEU A 213 8.01 8.49 -11.76
C LEU A 213 7.61 7.25 -12.58
N ARG A 214 7.72 7.32 -13.90
CA ARG A 214 7.46 6.17 -14.80
C ARG A 214 8.34 4.97 -14.45
N VAL A 215 9.56 5.17 -13.93
CA VAL A 215 10.40 4.09 -13.40
C VAL A 215 9.63 3.26 -12.37
N LEU A 216 9.09 3.90 -11.34
CA LEU A 216 8.32 3.21 -10.29
C LEU A 216 7.03 2.60 -10.82
N ARG A 217 6.37 3.27 -11.76
CA ARG A 217 5.14 2.77 -12.39
C ARG A 217 5.40 1.50 -13.19
N LEU A 218 6.51 1.43 -13.95
CA LEU A 218 6.87 0.23 -14.71
C LEU A 218 7.25 -0.94 -13.79
N ILE A 219 7.95 -0.69 -12.68
CA ILE A 219 8.20 -1.70 -11.63
C ILE A 219 6.87 -2.24 -11.10
N ARG A 220 5.92 -1.35 -10.77
CA ARG A 220 4.59 -1.74 -10.31
C ARG A 220 3.81 -2.54 -11.34
N PHE A 221 3.88 -2.18 -12.63
CA PHE A 221 3.21 -2.97 -13.68
C PHE A 221 3.87 -4.33 -13.86
N SER A 222 5.19 -4.38 -13.83
CA SER A 222 5.95 -5.62 -13.88
C SER A 222 5.53 -6.57 -12.75
N SER A 223 5.55 -6.11 -11.50
CA SER A 223 5.16 -6.92 -10.35
C SER A 223 3.67 -7.30 -10.33
N ARG A 224 2.78 -6.36 -10.75
CA ARG A 224 1.34 -6.63 -10.81
C ARG A 224 0.96 -7.69 -11.85
N LEU A 225 1.63 -7.69 -12.99
CA LEU A 225 1.31 -8.57 -14.13
C LEU A 225 2.20 -9.82 -14.19
N GLY A 226 3.26 -9.90 -13.38
CA GLY A 226 4.27 -10.95 -13.49
C GLY A 226 5.08 -10.86 -14.79
N TYR A 227 5.25 -9.66 -15.37
CA TYR A 227 5.90 -9.44 -16.65
C TYR A 227 7.34 -8.96 -16.46
N LYS A 228 8.23 -9.36 -17.36
CA LYS A 228 9.62 -8.86 -17.37
C LYS A 228 9.68 -7.45 -17.93
N ILE A 229 10.62 -6.65 -17.44
CA ILE A 229 10.93 -5.36 -18.05
C ILE A 229 11.86 -5.59 -19.24
N ASP A 230 11.62 -4.86 -20.35
CA ASP A 230 12.47 -4.89 -21.53
C ASP A 230 13.91 -4.47 -21.19
N PRO A 231 14.94 -5.18 -21.67
CA PRO A 231 16.33 -4.91 -21.29
C PRO A 231 16.80 -3.47 -21.50
N ASN A 232 16.44 -2.86 -22.66
CA ASN A 232 16.80 -1.45 -22.93
C ASN A 232 16.08 -0.48 -21.99
N THR A 233 14.83 -0.82 -21.64
CA THR A 233 14.04 -0.06 -20.67
C THR A 233 14.66 -0.17 -19.28
N GLU A 234 15.09 -1.38 -18.89
CA GLU A 234 15.74 -1.64 -17.61
C GLU A 234 17.11 -0.94 -17.49
N GLU A 235 17.93 -0.99 -18.55
CA GLU A 235 19.19 -0.26 -18.61
C GLU A 235 19.00 1.25 -18.41
N SER A 236 18.01 1.81 -19.07
CA SER A 236 17.69 3.25 -18.95
C SER A 236 17.24 3.65 -17.53
N MET A 237 16.59 2.75 -16.76
CA MET A 237 16.21 2.99 -15.36
C MET A 237 17.41 3.11 -14.42
N GLN A 238 18.55 2.51 -14.78
CA GLN A 238 19.75 2.46 -13.93
C GLN A 238 20.62 3.71 -14.03
N HIS A 239 20.37 4.60 -14.99
CA HIS A 239 21.16 5.82 -15.15
C HIS A 239 21.07 6.72 -13.91
N ASP A 240 22.22 7.23 -13.46
CA ASP A 240 22.29 8.03 -12.23
C ASP A 240 21.52 9.34 -12.33
N ASP A 241 21.52 9.98 -13.50
CA ASP A 241 20.73 11.20 -13.73
C ASP A 241 19.21 10.96 -13.71
N ILE A 242 18.73 9.75 -14.04
CA ILE A 242 17.34 9.35 -13.88
C ILE A 242 17.01 9.13 -12.39
N LYS A 243 17.91 8.48 -11.64
CA LYS A 243 17.78 8.31 -10.19
C LYS A 243 17.75 9.66 -9.47
N ASP A 244 18.64 10.58 -9.87
CA ASP A 244 18.68 11.94 -9.33
C ASP A 244 17.44 12.74 -9.70
N ALA A 245 16.96 12.61 -10.94
CA ALA A 245 15.72 13.24 -11.37
C ALA A 245 14.50 12.72 -10.58
N LEU A 246 14.46 11.43 -10.25
CA LEU A 246 13.41 10.84 -9.41
C LEU A 246 13.42 11.47 -8.00
N LYS A 247 14.60 11.63 -7.39
CA LYS A 247 14.75 12.29 -6.09
C LYS A 247 14.35 13.76 -6.09
N LEU A 248 14.73 14.50 -7.16
CA LEU A 248 14.64 15.96 -7.19
C LEU A 248 13.31 16.47 -7.77
N LYS A 249 12.77 15.79 -8.80
CA LYS A 249 11.59 16.26 -9.53
C LYS A 249 10.27 15.69 -9.00
N ILE A 250 10.29 14.52 -8.35
CA ILE A 250 9.07 13.83 -7.93
C ILE A 250 8.77 14.07 -6.46
N SER A 251 7.52 14.38 -6.13
CA SER A 251 7.12 14.59 -4.75
C SER A 251 7.07 13.26 -3.98
N GLN A 252 7.38 13.31 -2.69
CA GLN A 252 7.41 12.14 -1.82
C GLN A 252 6.06 11.42 -1.75
N GLU A 253 4.95 12.16 -1.84
CA GLU A 253 3.59 11.60 -1.88
C GLU A 253 3.40 10.71 -3.11
N ARG A 254 3.94 11.11 -4.28
CA ARG A 254 3.84 10.31 -5.51
C ARG A 254 4.70 9.06 -5.44
N ILE A 255 5.91 9.17 -4.89
CA ILE A 255 6.81 8.01 -4.66
C ILE A 255 6.14 7.04 -3.69
N GLY A 256 5.70 7.51 -2.54
CA GLY A 256 5.06 6.68 -1.52
C GLY A 256 3.79 5.99 -2.03
N ALA A 257 2.97 6.68 -2.84
CA ALA A 257 1.78 6.09 -3.45
C ALA A 257 2.10 4.93 -4.42
N GLU A 258 3.20 5.01 -5.18
CA GLU A 258 3.63 3.89 -6.04
C GLU A 258 4.19 2.73 -5.20
N VAL A 259 4.99 3.01 -4.17
CA VAL A 259 5.50 1.98 -3.23
C VAL A 259 4.35 1.28 -2.52
N GLU A 260 3.37 2.02 -1.99
CA GLU A 260 2.20 1.45 -1.34
C GLU A 260 1.42 0.51 -2.28
N LYS A 261 1.21 0.92 -3.55
CA LYS A 261 0.55 0.10 -4.55
C LYS A 261 1.35 -1.15 -4.93
N MET A 262 2.69 -1.10 -4.91
CA MET A 262 3.55 -2.26 -5.10
C MET A 262 3.40 -3.25 -3.94
N LEU A 263 3.51 -2.76 -2.69
CA LEU A 263 3.49 -3.60 -1.49
C LEU A 263 2.08 -4.12 -1.13
N LYS A 264 1.02 -3.48 -1.60
CA LYS A 264 -0.37 -3.97 -1.54
C LYS A 264 -0.77 -4.81 -2.76
N GLY A 265 0.10 -4.86 -3.76
CA GLY A 265 -0.10 -5.58 -5.01
C GLY A 265 -0.03 -7.10 -4.87
N PRO A 266 -0.21 -7.84 -5.97
CA PRO A 266 -0.18 -9.30 -5.94
C PRO A 266 1.22 -9.89 -5.74
N ASP A 267 2.28 -9.19 -6.15
CA ASP A 267 3.66 -9.67 -6.03
C ASP A 267 4.62 -8.57 -5.53
N PRO A 268 4.60 -8.28 -4.22
CA PRO A 268 5.56 -7.34 -3.61
C PRO A 268 7.01 -7.83 -3.68
N LEU A 269 7.24 -9.15 -3.64
CA LEU A 269 8.55 -9.75 -3.74
C LEU A 269 9.26 -9.34 -5.04
N MET A 270 8.57 -9.51 -6.17
CA MET A 270 9.10 -9.11 -7.49
C MET A 270 9.41 -7.61 -7.54
N ALA A 271 8.57 -6.77 -6.93
CA ALA A 271 8.83 -5.32 -6.87
C ALA A 271 10.12 -5.00 -6.12
N LEU A 272 10.34 -5.61 -4.93
CA LEU A 272 11.54 -5.40 -4.12
C LEU A 272 12.79 -5.96 -4.82
N HIS A 273 12.72 -7.11 -5.46
CA HIS A 273 13.81 -7.65 -6.28
C HIS A 273 14.22 -6.71 -7.42
N ILE A 274 13.24 -6.11 -8.11
CA ILE A 274 13.55 -5.15 -9.18
C ILE A 274 14.19 -3.89 -8.60
N ILE A 275 13.69 -3.35 -7.50
CA ILE A 275 14.24 -2.18 -6.82
C ILE A 275 15.70 -2.43 -6.40
N GLU A 276 16.00 -3.60 -5.83
CA GLU A 276 17.35 -4.01 -5.44
C GLU A 276 18.26 -4.12 -6.67
N ARG A 277 17.85 -4.89 -7.68
CA ARG A 277 18.62 -5.13 -8.91
C ARG A 277 18.95 -3.85 -9.68
N LEU A 278 18.05 -2.86 -9.66
CA LEU A 278 18.25 -1.55 -10.30
C LEU A 278 19.04 -0.56 -9.43
N GLY A 279 19.39 -0.94 -8.20
CA GLY A 279 20.06 -0.06 -7.25
C GLY A 279 19.27 1.21 -6.92
N LEU A 280 17.95 1.04 -6.72
CA LEU A 280 17.02 2.15 -6.46
C LEU A 280 16.71 2.34 -4.97
N TYR A 281 17.30 1.52 -4.07
CA TYR A 281 16.98 1.58 -2.65
C TYR A 281 17.15 2.98 -2.07
N ASP A 282 18.34 3.57 -2.20
CA ASP A 282 18.65 4.91 -1.69
C ASP A 282 17.90 6.04 -2.42
N THR A 283 17.33 5.74 -3.59
CA THR A 283 16.51 6.70 -4.32
C THR A 283 15.09 6.74 -3.77
N ILE A 284 14.54 5.60 -3.40
CA ILE A 284 13.14 5.43 -2.97
C ILE A 284 13.02 5.59 -1.45
N PHE A 285 13.92 4.95 -0.70
CA PHE A 285 13.88 4.86 0.76
C PHE A 285 14.90 5.78 1.44
N ALA A 286 15.22 6.93 0.81
CA ALA A 286 16.15 7.89 1.37
C ALA A 286 15.67 8.46 2.71
N ASN A 287 16.58 8.69 3.65
CA ASN A 287 16.32 9.53 4.80
C ASN A 287 16.97 10.90 4.59
N HIS A 288 16.18 11.89 4.16
CA HIS A 288 16.68 13.24 3.87
C HIS A 288 17.26 13.99 5.08
N GLN A 289 17.10 13.46 6.29
CA GLN A 289 17.64 14.02 7.53
C GLN A 289 18.94 13.32 7.97
N ASP A 290 19.42 12.37 7.18
CA ASP A 290 20.54 11.50 7.53
C ASP A 290 21.44 11.22 6.33
N ASP A 291 22.74 11.50 6.44
CA ASP A 291 23.73 11.27 5.37
C ASP A 291 24.28 9.81 5.40
N VAL A 292 23.62 8.89 6.11
CA VAL A 292 24.05 7.50 6.21
C VAL A 292 23.73 6.75 4.92
N VAL A 293 24.74 6.13 4.33
CA VAL A 293 24.56 5.14 3.27
C VAL A 293 24.19 3.81 3.94
N VAL A 294 23.06 3.25 3.54
CA VAL A 294 22.52 2.01 4.11
C VAL A 294 23.09 0.81 3.37
N ASP A 295 23.60 -0.17 4.11
CA ASP A 295 24.01 -1.44 3.52
C ASP A 295 22.77 -2.28 3.18
N VAL A 296 22.59 -2.56 1.90
CA VAL A 296 21.50 -3.39 1.36
C VAL A 296 21.96 -4.76 0.87
N SER A 297 23.22 -5.13 1.08
CA SER A 297 23.80 -6.37 0.56
C SER A 297 23.12 -7.65 1.06
N SER A 298 22.45 -7.58 2.22
CA SER A 298 21.69 -8.68 2.83
C SER A 298 20.17 -8.45 2.82
N TRP A 299 19.70 -7.42 2.14
CA TRP A 299 18.29 -7.04 2.18
C TRP A 299 17.34 -8.11 1.62
N SER A 300 17.75 -8.81 0.55
CA SER A 300 16.97 -9.91 -0.03
C SER A 300 16.64 -10.99 1.00
N ARG A 301 17.53 -11.28 1.94
CA ARG A 301 17.26 -12.27 3.00
C ARG A 301 16.05 -11.92 3.85
N ALA A 302 15.78 -10.64 4.09
CA ALA A 302 14.60 -10.20 4.85
C ALA A 302 13.30 -10.42 4.06
N TYR A 303 13.20 -9.87 2.84
CA TYR A 303 11.95 -9.92 2.10
C TYR A 303 11.66 -11.32 1.50
N GLU A 304 12.67 -12.12 1.16
CA GLU A 304 12.52 -13.52 0.76
C GLU A 304 12.07 -14.39 1.94
N SER A 305 12.60 -14.16 3.15
CA SER A 305 12.12 -14.85 4.35
C SER A 305 10.67 -14.51 4.70
N LEU A 306 10.25 -13.27 4.46
CA LEU A 306 8.85 -12.90 4.60
C LEU A 306 7.98 -13.66 3.59
N MET A 307 8.41 -13.74 2.32
CA MET A 307 7.68 -14.50 1.31
C MET A 307 7.57 -15.97 1.68
N ALA A 308 8.65 -16.57 2.25
CA ALA A 308 8.63 -17.95 2.72
C ALA A 308 7.59 -18.20 3.83
N ILE A 309 7.26 -17.19 4.64
CA ILE A 309 6.18 -17.27 5.64
C ILE A 309 4.81 -17.14 4.97
N LEU A 310 4.67 -16.27 3.96
CA LEU A 310 3.39 -15.86 3.39
C LEU A 310 2.87 -16.81 2.29
N ASP A 311 3.76 -17.41 1.49
CA ASP A 311 3.38 -18.25 0.34
C ASP A 311 3.84 -19.70 0.49
N ASP A 312 2.89 -20.62 0.39
CA ASP A 312 3.12 -22.07 0.51
C ASP A 312 3.96 -22.63 -0.66
N ASN A 313 3.97 -21.94 -1.79
CA ASN A 313 4.69 -22.38 -2.99
C ASN A 313 6.11 -21.80 -3.11
N TYR A 314 6.49 -20.86 -2.23
CA TYR A 314 7.82 -20.28 -2.24
C TYR A 314 8.83 -21.20 -1.53
N ASN A 315 9.86 -21.64 -2.27
CA ASN A 315 10.81 -22.66 -1.82
C ASN A 315 12.29 -22.22 -1.87
N GLU A 316 12.56 -20.95 -2.18
CA GLU A 316 13.95 -20.43 -2.23
C GLU A 316 14.58 -20.31 -0.82
N VAL A 317 13.74 -20.18 0.21
CA VAL A 317 14.17 -20.18 1.61
C VAL A 317 13.65 -21.43 2.32
N THR A 318 14.54 -22.15 3.00
CA THR A 318 14.19 -23.41 3.68
C THR A 318 13.31 -23.14 4.90
N ILE A 319 12.09 -23.63 4.86
CA ILE A 319 11.11 -23.60 5.96
C ILE A 319 10.23 -24.85 5.88
N SER A 320 9.96 -25.51 7.00
CA SER A 320 8.99 -26.61 7.01
C SER A 320 7.56 -26.09 6.80
N GLN A 321 6.70 -26.92 6.19
CA GLN A 321 5.30 -26.57 6.00
C GLN A 321 4.58 -26.27 7.34
N GLU A 322 4.91 -27.03 8.40
CA GLU A 322 4.36 -26.83 9.73
C GLU A 322 4.81 -25.49 10.34
N SER A 323 6.11 -25.14 10.21
CA SER A 323 6.66 -23.87 10.67
C SER A 323 6.02 -22.70 9.97
N ARG A 324 5.88 -22.77 8.64
CA ARG A 324 5.22 -21.75 7.81
C ARG A 324 3.78 -21.52 8.25
N ALA A 325 3.00 -22.61 8.37
CA ALA A 325 1.60 -22.55 8.80
C ALA A 325 1.46 -21.93 10.21
N THR A 326 2.35 -22.30 11.13
CA THR A 326 2.35 -21.78 12.50
C THR A 326 2.68 -20.29 12.53
N LEU A 327 3.78 -19.88 11.92
CA LEU A 327 4.18 -18.46 11.84
C LEU A 327 3.07 -17.63 11.22
N ARG A 328 2.56 -18.03 10.06
CA ARG A 328 1.51 -17.30 9.35
C ARG A 328 0.23 -17.19 10.17
N SER A 329 -0.25 -18.30 10.74
CA SER A 329 -1.53 -18.32 11.49
C SER A 329 -1.49 -17.48 12.77
N ILE A 330 -0.33 -17.37 13.43
CA ILE A 330 -0.20 -16.59 14.67
C ILE A 330 0.12 -15.13 14.37
N LEU A 331 1.01 -14.85 13.42
CA LEU A 331 1.56 -13.50 13.21
C LEU A 331 0.75 -12.66 12.21
N ILE A 332 0.05 -13.30 11.25
CA ILE A 332 -0.73 -12.61 10.21
C ILE A 332 -2.22 -12.85 10.46
N ARG A 333 -2.94 -11.84 10.97
CA ARG A 333 -4.37 -11.95 11.29
C ARG A 333 -5.27 -11.44 10.16
N HIS A 334 -4.80 -10.37 9.50
CA HIS A 334 -5.59 -9.62 8.52
C HIS A 334 -4.75 -9.29 7.29
N ARG A 335 -5.42 -8.96 6.19
CA ARG A 335 -4.75 -8.53 4.95
C ARG A 335 -3.85 -7.30 5.16
N GLU A 336 -4.21 -6.41 6.08
CA GLU A 336 -3.39 -5.25 6.42
C GLU A 336 -2.07 -5.65 7.09
N ASP A 337 -2.05 -6.72 7.91
CA ASP A 337 -0.82 -7.22 8.53
C ASP A 337 0.20 -7.66 7.46
N THR A 338 -0.29 -8.23 6.34
CA THR A 338 0.57 -8.58 5.20
C THR A 338 1.25 -7.35 4.60
N TYR A 339 0.49 -6.27 4.35
CA TYR A 339 1.06 -5.01 3.86
C TYR A 339 2.10 -4.42 4.83
N HIS A 340 1.76 -4.38 6.12
CA HIS A 340 2.68 -3.86 7.14
C HIS A 340 3.95 -4.73 7.25
N SER A 341 3.83 -6.05 7.09
CA SER A 341 4.99 -6.96 7.06
C SER A 341 5.90 -6.67 5.88
N TRP A 342 5.33 -6.37 4.68
CA TRP A 342 6.12 -5.93 3.53
C TRP A 342 6.77 -4.57 3.76
N MET A 343 6.12 -3.63 4.46
CA MET A 343 6.74 -2.36 4.86
C MET A 343 7.90 -2.57 5.84
N LEU A 344 7.75 -3.50 6.80
CA LEU A 344 8.83 -3.89 7.71
C LEU A 344 10.01 -4.49 6.94
N ALA A 345 9.76 -5.39 5.99
CA ALA A 345 10.79 -5.99 5.14
C ALA A 345 11.48 -4.95 4.25
N ALA A 346 10.71 -4.05 3.61
CA ALA A 346 11.25 -2.99 2.77
C ALA A 346 12.18 -2.04 3.52
N LEU A 347 11.89 -1.74 4.79
CA LEU A 347 12.67 -0.82 5.62
C LEU A 347 13.60 -1.52 6.64
N SER A 348 13.76 -2.84 6.54
CA SER A 348 14.68 -3.62 7.40
C SER A 348 16.13 -3.12 7.37
N PRO A 349 16.72 -2.70 6.23
CA PRO A 349 18.07 -2.13 6.22
C PRO A 349 18.21 -0.89 7.11
N TRP A 350 17.19 -0.03 7.18
CA TRP A 350 17.20 1.11 8.09
C TRP A 350 17.06 0.74 9.57
N ALA A 351 16.45 -0.41 9.87
CA ALA A 351 16.23 -0.85 11.24
C ALA A 351 17.51 -1.30 11.95
N VAL A 352 18.54 -1.72 11.19
CA VAL A 352 19.85 -2.14 11.74
C VAL A 352 20.87 -1.01 11.80
N VAL A 353 20.58 0.14 11.20
CA VAL A 353 21.46 1.31 11.30
C VAL A 353 21.42 1.86 12.73
N PRO A 354 22.56 2.00 13.43
CA PRO A 354 22.59 2.52 14.79
C PRO A 354 21.92 3.87 14.91
N GLN A 355 21.10 4.05 15.95
CA GLN A 355 20.39 5.29 16.21
C GLN A 355 21.38 6.42 16.54
N LYS A 356 21.11 7.64 16.04
CA LYS A 356 21.89 8.82 16.46
C LYS A 356 21.62 9.15 17.92
N GLU A 357 22.69 9.48 18.64
CA GLU A 357 22.53 10.02 20.01
C GLU A 357 21.75 11.35 19.94
N PRO A 358 20.76 11.53 20.80
CA PRO A 358 20.04 12.80 20.84
C PRO A 358 20.98 13.92 21.35
N PRO A 359 20.85 15.15 20.84
CA PRO A 359 21.55 16.28 21.42
C PRO A 359 21.22 16.44 22.90
N PRO A 360 22.14 16.98 23.72
CA PRO A 360 21.92 17.21 25.14
C PRO A 360 20.58 17.92 25.39
N ASN A 361 19.77 17.40 26.32
CA ASN A 361 18.44 17.92 26.69
C ASN A 361 17.35 17.81 25.59
N LYS A 362 17.54 17.02 24.54
CA LYS A 362 16.47 16.70 23.58
C LYS A 362 15.99 15.25 23.78
N LYS A 363 14.72 15.01 23.40
CA LYS A 363 14.15 13.67 23.38
C LYS A 363 14.87 12.81 22.34
N GLU A 364 14.89 11.50 22.56
CA GLU A 364 15.32 10.53 21.56
C GLU A 364 14.62 10.76 20.22
N LEU A 365 15.38 10.62 19.13
CA LEU A 365 14.82 10.68 17.79
C LEU A 365 13.98 9.41 17.55
N PRO A 366 12.91 9.51 16.74
CA PRO A 366 12.19 8.32 16.30
C PRO A 366 13.13 7.35 15.57
N PRO A 367 12.88 6.02 15.61
CA PRO A 367 13.65 5.06 14.82
C PRO A 367 13.65 5.39 13.33
N ARG A 368 14.80 5.20 12.68
CA ARG A 368 15.01 5.53 11.26
C ARG A 368 13.95 4.99 10.30
N PRO A 369 13.51 3.70 10.38
CA PRO A 369 12.46 3.20 9.51
C PRO A 369 11.18 4.02 9.57
N SER A 370 10.80 4.49 10.77
CA SER A 370 9.60 5.32 10.94
C SER A 370 9.77 6.73 10.37
N MET A 371 10.99 7.26 10.38
CA MET A 371 11.31 8.56 9.77
C MET A 371 11.25 8.48 8.24
N VAL A 372 11.83 7.44 7.65
CA VAL A 372 11.75 7.19 6.19
C VAL A 372 10.30 7.01 5.74
N ALA A 373 9.51 6.21 6.45
CA ALA A 373 8.11 6.01 6.13
C ALA A 373 7.31 7.33 6.16
N ARG A 374 7.53 8.16 7.18
CA ARG A 374 6.84 9.44 7.35
C ARG A 374 7.30 10.48 6.34
N ASP A 375 8.63 10.66 6.18
CA ASP A 375 9.20 11.81 5.49
C ASP A 375 9.42 11.54 4.00
N SER A 376 9.78 10.31 3.63
CA SER A 376 10.13 9.94 2.25
C SER A 376 9.02 9.18 1.52
N LEU A 377 8.15 8.45 2.25
CA LEU A 377 7.04 7.73 1.64
C LEU A 377 5.67 8.36 1.95
N ARG A 378 5.60 9.31 2.88
CA ARG A 378 4.34 9.91 3.34
C ARG A 378 3.30 8.86 3.75
N ALA A 379 3.79 7.78 4.36
CA ALA A 379 2.94 6.71 4.87
C ALA A 379 1.98 7.22 5.97
N ASP A 380 0.87 6.52 6.14
CA ASP A 380 -0.10 6.84 7.19
C ASP A 380 0.47 6.63 8.61
N ASN A 381 -0.17 7.24 9.61
CA ASN A 381 0.31 7.22 10.98
C ASN A 381 0.40 5.78 11.55
N LYS A 382 -0.53 4.89 11.17
CA LYS A 382 -0.52 3.50 11.63
C LYS A 382 0.72 2.76 11.13
N THR A 383 1.04 2.90 9.86
CA THR A 383 2.26 2.34 9.25
C THR A 383 3.53 2.89 9.93
N VAL A 384 3.59 4.20 10.17
CA VAL A 384 4.72 4.85 10.87
C VAL A 384 4.87 4.32 12.29
N ASP A 385 3.77 4.17 13.05
CA ASP A 385 3.81 3.66 14.43
C ASP A 385 4.21 2.18 14.49
N ILE A 386 3.81 1.35 13.52
CA ILE A 386 4.23 -0.04 13.42
C ILE A 386 5.73 -0.15 13.19
N LEU A 387 6.28 0.60 12.24
CA LEU A 387 7.72 0.61 11.95
C LEU A 387 8.54 1.13 13.15
N LYS A 388 8.02 2.13 13.85
CA LYS A 388 8.59 2.63 15.09
C LYS A 388 8.60 1.55 16.18
N SER A 389 7.48 0.86 16.36
CA SER A 389 7.33 -0.21 17.37
C SER A 389 8.24 -1.39 17.05
N GLY A 390 8.26 -1.86 15.78
CA GLY A 390 9.12 -2.95 15.34
C GLY A 390 10.60 -2.69 15.60
N ALA A 391 11.10 -1.53 15.17
CA ALA A 391 12.50 -1.16 15.38
C ALA A 391 12.85 -0.96 16.88
N LYS A 392 11.93 -0.34 17.65
CA LYS A 392 12.15 -0.09 19.07
C LYS A 392 12.20 -1.38 19.90
N HIS A 393 11.36 -2.36 19.57
CA HIS A 393 11.18 -3.55 20.39
C HIS A 393 11.94 -4.78 19.88
N TYR A 394 12.70 -4.66 18.78
CA TYR A 394 13.50 -5.75 18.23
C TYR A 394 14.38 -6.43 19.30
N GLY A 395 15.21 -5.65 20.02
CA GLY A 395 16.08 -6.20 21.08
C GLY A 395 15.29 -6.90 22.20
N MET A 396 14.13 -6.33 22.58
CA MET A 396 13.26 -6.96 23.59
C MET A 396 12.73 -8.33 23.12
N VAL A 397 12.31 -8.47 21.86
CA VAL A 397 11.82 -9.75 21.31
C VAL A 397 12.94 -10.77 21.23
N SER A 398 14.12 -10.39 20.74
CA SER A 398 15.30 -11.26 20.65
C SER A 398 15.78 -11.75 22.03
N ASP A 399 15.83 -10.85 23.03
CA ASP A 399 16.16 -11.20 24.40
C ASP A 399 15.16 -12.17 25.03
N LEU A 400 13.84 -11.97 24.76
CA LEU A 400 12.80 -12.87 25.25
C LEU A 400 12.90 -14.26 24.64
N LYS A 401 13.11 -14.33 23.32
CA LYS A 401 13.32 -15.60 22.60
C LYS A 401 14.53 -16.32 23.18
N SER A 402 15.66 -15.63 23.33
CA SER A 402 16.90 -16.19 23.88
C SER A 402 16.70 -16.69 25.32
N ALA A 403 16.01 -15.93 26.16
CA ALA A 403 15.69 -16.35 27.53
C ALA A 403 14.77 -17.56 27.58
N PHE A 404 13.82 -17.65 26.64
CA PHE A 404 12.92 -18.79 26.52
C PHE A 404 13.67 -20.05 26.07
N LEU A 405 14.51 -20.00 25.06
CA LEU A 405 15.28 -21.13 24.55
C LEU A 405 16.29 -21.66 25.60
N ASN A 406 16.88 -20.78 26.38
CA ASN A 406 17.83 -21.17 27.44
C ASN A 406 17.17 -21.84 28.65
N ARG A 407 15.82 -21.90 28.75
CA ARG A 407 15.10 -22.59 29.84
C ARG A 407 15.42 -24.08 29.89
N GLU A 408 15.68 -24.73 28.75
CA GLU A 408 15.98 -26.14 28.69
C GLU A 408 17.35 -26.51 29.30
N LEU A 409 18.23 -25.53 29.47
CA LEU A 409 19.53 -25.71 30.12
C LEU A 409 19.45 -25.73 31.66
N GLY A 410 18.24 -25.97 32.24
CA GLY A 410 18.03 -26.05 33.68
C GLY A 410 18.01 -24.70 34.42
N LYS A 411 18.08 -23.59 33.68
CA LYS A 411 17.90 -22.23 34.22
C LYS A 411 16.48 -21.75 33.94
N ILE A 412 15.47 -22.38 34.54
CA ILE A 412 14.10 -21.85 34.52
C ILE A 412 14.15 -20.50 35.22
N LEU A 413 13.97 -19.41 34.45
CA LEU A 413 13.67 -18.12 35.03
C LEU A 413 12.26 -18.21 35.65
N PRO A 414 12.09 -18.05 36.98
CA PRO A 414 10.81 -18.31 37.65
C PRO A 414 9.63 -17.53 37.10
N ASP A 415 9.88 -16.53 36.26
CA ASP A 415 8.91 -15.55 35.81
C ASP A 415 8.83 -15.40 34.28
N ILE A 416 9.20 -16.43 33.51
CA ILE A 416 9.22 -16.30 32.03
C ILE A 416 7.84 -15.91 31.46
N ARG A 417 6.76 -16.48 31.99
CA ARG A 417 5.39 -16.13 31.59
C ARG A 417 5.07 -14.66 31.83
N TRP A 418 5.41 -14.15 33.02
CA TRP A 418 5.23 -12.73 33.35
C TRP A 418 6.04 -11.84 32.42
N ARG A 419 7.30 -12.16 32.19
CA ARG A 419 8.18 -11.37 31.31
C ARG A 419 7.63 -11.29 29.91
N ILE A 420 7.20 -12.42 29.31
CA ILE A 420 6.60 -12.48 27.98
C ILE A 420 5.31 -11.65 27.96
N GLY A 421 4.38 -11.91 28.88
CA GLY A 421 3.10 -11.21 28.93
C GLY A 421 3.26 -9.70 29.08
N ARG A 422 4.16 -9.26 29.97
CA ARG A 422 4.50 -7.83 30.13
C ARG A 422 5.05 -7.23 28.85
N SER A 423 5.95 -7.92 28.17
CA SER A 423 6.57 -7.43 26.94
C SER A 423 5.56 -7.32 25.80
N ILE A 424 4.66 -8.31 25.64
CA ILE A 424 3.56 -8.24 24.68
C ILE A 424 2.67 -7.02 24.96
N ARG A 425 2.35 -6.76 26.23
CA ARG A 425 1.58 -5.57 26.63
C ARG A 425 2.29 -4.26 26.34
N ILE A 426 3.61 -4.21 26.49
CA ILE A 426 4.42 -3.02 26.14
C ILE A 426 4.40 -2.77 24.62
N MET A 427 4.47 -3.83 23.83
CA MET A 427 4.35 -3.75 22.35
C MET A 427 2.92 -3.42 21.91
N GLY A 428 1.91 -3.75 22.73
CA GLY A 428 0.50 -3.50 22.44
C GLY A 428 -0.07 -4.39 21.34
N ALA A 429 -1.15 -3.95 20.70
CA ALA A 429 -1.89 -4.71 19.70
C ALA A 429 -1.05 -5.18 18.49
N GLU A 430 0.04 -4.47 18.20
CA GLU A 430 0.91 -4.75 17.04
C GLU A 430 2.12 -5.63 17.39
N TRP A 431 2.11 -6.31 18.55
CA TRP A 431 3.21 -7.15 18.99
C TRP A 431 3.61 -8.24 17.98
N ARG A 432 2.63 -8.76 17.23
CA ARG A 432 2.86 -9.78 16.19
C ARG A 432 3.76 -9.25 15.06
N LEU A 433 3.57 -7.99 14.67
CA LEU A 433 4.41 -7.32 13.68
C LEU A 433 5.81 -7.01 14.23
N CYS A 434 5.95 -6.77 15.54
CA CYS A 434 7.27 -6.69 16.18
C CYS A 434 8.02 -8.03 16.11
N PHE A 435 7.31 -9.16 16.25
CA PHE A 435 7.89 -10.49 16.08
C PHE A 435 8.29 -10.76 14.63
N ILE A 436 7.47 -10.37 13.64
CA ILE A 436 7.86 -10.43 12.23
C ILE A 436 9.13 -9.64 12.01
N GLN A 437 9.20 -8.38 12.46
CA GLN A 437 10.41 -7.57 12.35
C GLN A 437 11.64 -8.28 12.94
N ALA A 438 11.50 -8.91 14.09
CA ALA A 438 12.60 -9.60 14.74
C ALA A 438 13.08 -10.82 13.93
N VAL A 439 12.17 -11.64 13.41
CA VAL A 439 12.49 -12.75 12.49
C VAL A 439 13.27 -12.25 11.28
N LEU A 440 12.77 -11.20 10.61
CA LEU A 440 13.40 -10.66 9.41
C LEU A 440 14.80 -10.09 9.69
N LEU A 441 14.97 -9.37 10.79
CA LEU A 441 16.25 -8.76 11.15
C LEU A 441 17.31 -9.80 11.54
N GLU A 442 16.95 -10.83 12.30
CA GLU A 442 17.90 -11.89 12.68
C GLU A 442 18.42 -12.63 11.42
N ILE A 443 17.52 -12.95 10.47
CA ILE A 443 17.91 -13.62 9.23
C ILE A 443 18.75 -12.66 8.35
N MET A 444 18.36 -11.40 8.25
CA MET A 444 19.11 -10.40 7.49
C MET A 444 20.52 -10.18 8.05
N GLN A 445 20.68 -10.24 9.38
CA GLN A 445 21.96 -10.08 10.07
C GLN A 445 22.87 -11.33 10.02
N GLY A 446 22.44 -12.41 9.37
CA GLY A 446 23.30 -13.56 9.08
C GLY A 446 22.89 -14.86 9.74
N GLU A 447 21.88 -14.87 10.62
CA GLU A 447 21.38 -16.13 11.17
C GLU A 447 20.78 -17.02 10.07
N GLU A 448 20.84 -18.32 10.25
CA GLU A 448 20.30 -19.30 9.32
C GLU A 448 18.77 -19.31 9.41
N ALA A 449 18.07 -19.13 8.28
CA ALA A 449 16.62 -18.93 8.24
C ALA A 449 15.84 -20.10 8.87
N GLY A 450 16.18 -21.36 8.55
CA GLY A 450 15.50 -22.52 9.08
C GLY A 450 15.61 -22.63 10.61
N LYS A 451 16.79 -22.30 11.17
CA LYS A 451 17.00 -22.21 12.61
C LYS A 451 16.12 -21.12 13.23
N VAL A 452 16.15 -19.91 12.68
CA VAL A 452 15.37 -18.78 13.20
C VAL A 452 13.86 -19.11 13.16
N PHE A 453 13.38 -19.66 12.07
CA PHE A 453 11.97 -20.06 11.96
C PHE A 453 11.58 -21.11 13.03
N SER A 454 12.39 -22.15 13.23
CA SER A 454 12.06 -23.18 14.23
C SER A 454 12.11 -22.64 15.66
N GLU A 455 13.04 -21.75 15.98
CA GLU A 455 13.13 -21.08 17.29
C GLU A 455 11.90 -20.20 17.57
N TYR A 456 11.48 -19.41 16.58
CA TYR A 456 10.26 -18.59 16.73
C TYR A 456 8.98 -19.42 16.76
N VAL A 457 8.90 -20.53 16.02
CA VAL A 457 7.76 -21.46 16.10
C VAL A 457 7.63 -22.01 17.50
N GLU A 458 8.71 -22.55 18.09
CA GLU A 458 8.72 -23.06 19.44
C GLU A 458 8.28 -22.01 20.46
N PHE A 459 8.81 -20.78 20.32
CA PHE A 459 8.46 -19.66 21.19
C PHE A 459 6.98 -19.25 21.06
N LEU A 460 6.46 -19.17 19.85
CA LEU A 460 5.06 -18.80 19.58
C LEU A 460 4.08 -19.88 20.01
N LEU A 461 4.42 -21.16 19.85
CA LEU A 461 3.62 -22.28 20.36
C LEU A 461 3.53 -22.22 21.88
N TYR A 462 4.62 -21.95 22.57
CA TYR A 462 4.59 -21.72 24.01
C TYR A 462 3.65 -20.55 24.41
N ILE A 463 3.75 -19.40 23.72
CA ILE A 463 2.84 -18.26 23.96
C ILE A 463 1.38 -18.68 23.78
N LYS A 464 1.09 -19.47 22.75
CA LYS A 464 -0.25 -20.00 22.46
C LYS A 464 -0.73 -20.98 23.54
N GLU A 465 0.09 -21.96 23.91
CA GLU A 465 -0.21 -22.96 24.95
C GLU A 465 -0.46 -22.32 26.30
N GLN A 466 0.24 -21.23 26.58
CA GLN A 466 0.05 -20.45 27.80
C GLN A 466 -1.14 -19.48 27.74
N ASN A 467 -1.98 -19.51 26.69
CA ASN A 467 -3.12 -18.60 26.49
C ASN A 467 -2.72 -17.11 26.56
N MET A 468 -1.57 -16.74 25.95
CA MET A 468 -1.04 -15.37 25.99
C MET A 468 -1.18 -14.61 24.66
N LEU A 469 -1.83 -15.17 23.63
CA LEU A 469 -1.95 -14.53 22.33
C LEU A 469 -2.67 -13.16 22.36
N ASP A 470 -3.56 -12.96 23.32
CA ASP A 470 -4.38 -11.74 23.47
C ASP A 470 -4.11 -11.01 24.79
N VAL A 471 -2.93 -11.23 25.37
CA VAL A 471 -2.54 -10.64 26.67
C VAL A 471 -2.32 -9.13 26.57
N ASP A 472 -2.10 -8.59 25.38
CA ASP A 472 -2.08 -7.14 25.14
C ASP A 472 -3.39 -6.46 25.55
N ALA A 473 -4.53 -7.14 25.37
CA ALA A 473 -5.86 -6.66 25.74
C ALA A 473 -6.32 -7.09 27.15
N LEU A 474 -5.48 -7.84 27.91
CA LEU A 474 -5.83 -8.32 29.24
C LEU A 474 -6.18 -7.15 30.16
N ARG A 475 -7.37 -7.20 30.76
CA ARG A 475 -7.85 -6.21 31.73
C ARG A 475 -7.54 -6.62 33.16
N PRO A 476 -7.20 -5.67 34.05
CA PRO A 476 -7.01 -5.96 35.48
C PRO A 476 -8.29 -6.50 36.12
N LEU A 477 -8.18 -7.55 36.93
CA LEU A 477 -9.29 -8.14 37.70
C LEU A 477 -9.81 -7.19 38.82
N ALA A 478 -8.99 -6.24 39.26
CA ALA A 478 -9.39 -5.20 40.19
C ALA A 478 -9.23 -3.84 39.54
N ASN A 479 -10.20 -2.95 39.72
CA ASN A 479 -10.12 -1.58 39.24
C ASN A 479 -9.49 -0.63 40.25
N GLY A 480 -9.15 0.59 39.81
CA GLY A 480 -8.49 1.57 40.69
C GLY A 480 -9.28 1.98 41.91
N HIS A 481 -10.62 1.97 41.88
CA HIS A 481 -11.45 2.30 43.05
C HIS A 481 -11.41 1.17 44.11
N GLN A 482 -11.45 -0.10 43.65
CA GLN A 482 -11.30 -1.23 44.53
C GLN A 482 -9.93 -1.24 45.24
N LEU A 483 -8.87 -0.94 44.48
CA LEU A 483 -7.52 -0.81 45.04
C LEU A 483 -7.39 0.37 46.03
N ALA A 484 -7.96 1.52 45.73
CA ALA A 484 -7.97 2.68 46.60
C ALA A 484 -8.69 2.39 47.94
N SER A 485 -9.88 1.75 47.86
CA SER A 485 -10.62 1.31 49.03
C SER A 485 -9.83 0.27 49.85
N ALA A 486 -9.21 -0.69 49.18
CA ALA A 486 -8.47 -1.76 49.82
C ALA A 486 -7.19 -1.32 50.52
N LEU A 487 -6.54 -0.26 50.00
CA LEU A 487 -5.32 0.37 50.58
C LEU A 487 -5.61 1.52 51.53
N GLY A 488 -6.87 1.96 51.66
CA GLY A 488 -7.24 3.13 52.44
C GLY A 488 -6.60 4.43 51.93
N ALA A 489 -6.28 4.49 50.62
CA ALA A 489 -5.56 5.59 50.01
C ALA A 489 -6.44 6.41 49.08
N MET A 490 -6.18 7.71 48.94
CA MET A 490 -6.88 8.54 47.96
C MET A 490 -6.43 8.20 46.54
N PRO A 491 -7.35 8.24 45.53
CA PRO A 491 -6.98 8.08 44.13
C PRO A 491 -5.84 9.01 43.70
N GLY A 492 -4.83 8.47 43.02
CA GLY A 492 -3.62 9.21 42.66
C GLY A 492 -2.79 8.50 41.58
N PRO A 493 -1.63 9.05 41.23
CA PRO A 493 -0.73 8.47 40.20
C PRO A 493 -0.29 7.03 40.45
N TRP A 494 -0.24 6.61 41.70
CA TRP A 494 0.11 5.26 42.16
C TRP A 494 -0.82 4.17 41.57
N MET A 495 -2.08 4.54 41.22
CA MET A 495 -3.07 3.59 40.69
C MET A 495 -2.60 2.88 39.43
N SER A 496 -1.87 3.57 38.57
CA SER A 496 -1.32 2.97 37.34
C SER A 496 -0.36 1.82 37.69
N LYS A 497 0.56 2.04 38.64
CA LYS A 497 1.50 1.01 39.08
C LYS A 497 0.79 -0.13 39.80
N ALA A 498 -0.22 0.19 40.63
CA ALA A 498 -1.02 -0.82 41.31
C ALA A 498 -1.82 -1.71 40.34
N LEU A 499 -2.39 -1.14 39.25
CA LEU A 499 -3.06 -1.90 38.20
C LEU A 499 -2.07 -2.79 37.45
N GLU A 500 -0.83 -2.35 37.23
CA GLU A 500 0.21 -3.21 36.67
C GLU A 500 0.58 -4.38 37.59
N MET A 501 0.60 -4.17 38.92
CA MET A 501 0.79 -5.27 39.88
C MET A 501 -0.35 -6.31 39.82
N VAL A 502 -1.59 -5.85 39.61
CA VAL A 502 -2.73 -6.77 39.38
C VAL A 502 -2.50 -7.62 38.14
N ILE A 503 -2.09 -7.00 37.02
CA ILE A 503 -1.78 -7.74 35.78
C ILE A 503 -0.59 -8.70 36.00
N GLU A 504 0.45 -8.27 36.69
CA GLU A 504 1.58 -9.13 37.05
C GLU A 504 1.11 -10.38 37.80
N TRP A 505 0.26 -10.19 38.80
CA TRP A 505 -0.30 -11.28 39.57
C TRP A 505 -1.14 -12.23 38.70
N GLN A 506 -2.00 -11.71 37.82
CA GLN A 506 -2.79 -12.52 36.87
C GLN A 506 -1.90 -13.36 35.96
N LEU A 507 -0.84 -12.78 35.42
CA LEU A 507 0.09 -13.48 34.53
C LEU A 507 0.90 -14.56 35.25
N ARG A 508 1.17 -14.39 36.56
CA ARG A 508 1.84 -15.39 37.41
C ARG A 508 0.89 -16.48 37.92
N ASN A 509 -0.41 -16.20 37.96
CA ASN A 509 -1.44 -17.10 38.49
C ASN A 509 -2.54 -17.35 37.45
N PRO A 510 -2.23 -18.00 36.31
CA PRO A 510 -3.16 -18.13 35.18
C PRO A 510 -4.45 -18.91 35.50
N GLU A 511 -4.39 -19.78 36.50
CA GLU A 511 -5.53 -20.60 36.95
C GLU A 511 -6.44 -19.88 37.95
N ARG A 512 -6.13 -18.62 38.30
CA ARG A 512 -6.88 -17.85 39.31
C ARG A 512 -7.50 -16.61 38.65
N ASP A 513 -8.79 -16.46 38.80
CA ASP A 513 -9.61 -15.35 38.31
C ASP A 513 -10.22 -14.50 39.44
N ASP A 514 -9.73 -14.71 40.68
CA ASP A 514 -10.23 -14.00 41.84
C ASP A 514 -9.55 -12.62 42.03
N GLY A 515 -10.34 -11.56 42.00
CA GLY A 515 -9.84 -10.20 42.24
C GLY A 515 -9.29 -9.97 43.66
N ASP A 516 -9.75 -10.74 44.63
CA ASP A 516 -9.31 -10.59 46.03
C ASP A 516 -7.86 -11.06 46.21
N GLY A 517 -7.45 -12.13 45.52
CA GLY A 517 -6.06 -12.58 45.53
C GLY A 517 -5.12 -11.56 44.90
N ALA A 518 -5.54 -10.92 43.82
CA ALA A 518 -4.77 -9.83 43.20
C ALA A 518 -4.68 -8.60 44.11
N ILE A 519 -5.78 -8.21 44.78
CA ILE A 519 -5.81 -7.12 45.75
C ILE A 519 -4.91 -7.43 46.96
N ALA A 520 -4.92 -8.66 47.45
CA ALA A 520 -4.06 -9.08 48.56
C ALA A 520 -2.57 -8.94 48.22
N GLU A 521 -2.19 -9.30 46.96
CA GLU A 521 -0.81 -9.12 46.50
C GLU A 521 -0.42 -7.64 46.40
N VAL A 522 -1.31 -6.77 45.91
CA VAL A 522 -1.06 -5.31 45.89
C VAL A 522 -0.91 -4.74 47.30
N LYS A 523 -1.73 -5.22 48.26
CA LYS A 523 -1.57 -4.85 49.68
C LYS A 523 -0.22 -5.27 50.25
N ARG A 524 0.22 -6.49 49.95
CA ARG A 524 1.50 -7.03 50.42
C ARG A 524 2.69 -6.18 49.92
N ARG A 525 2.56 -5.59 48.73
CA ARG A 525 3.58 -4.78 48.05
C ARG A 525 3.26 -3.27 48.14
N ALA A 526 2.45 -2.83 49.08
CA ALA A 526 2.02 -1.43 49.17
C ALA A 526 3.18 -0.42 49.42
N ASP A 527 4.28 -0.89 49.98
CA ASP A 527 5.52 -0.14 50.18
C ASP A 527 6.20 0.26 48.85
N GLU A 528 5.92 -0.43 47.76
CA GLU A 528 6.40 -0.07 46.44
C GLU A 528 5.59 1.07 45.78
N LEU A 529 4.45 1.47 46.38
CA LEU A 529 3.55 2.49 45.85
C LEU A 529 3.75 3.82 46.60
N ASP A 530 3.82 4.91 45.83
CA ASP A 530 3.79 6.27 46.42
C ASP A 530 2.33 6.67 46.75
N LEU A 531 1.88 6.30 47.94
CA LEU A 531 0.53 6.57 48.39
C LEU A 531 0.34 8.01 48.90
N SER A 532 1.34 8.89 48.76
CA SER A 532 1.27 10.30 49.18
C SER A 532 0.10 11.00 48.47
N PRO A 533 -0.65 11.86 49.19
CA PRO A 533 -1.73 12.60 48.55
C PRO A 533 -1.18 13.51 47.45
N PRO A 534 -1.90 13.66 46.32
CA PRO A 534 -1.42 14.46 45.21
C PRO A 534 -1.16 15.90 45.63
N VAL A 535 0.08 16.38 45.43
CA VAL A 535 0.45 17.77 45.69
C VAL A 535 -0.40 18.67 44.80
N LYS A 536 -1.29 19.46 45.37
CA LYS A 536 -2.07 20.47 44.67
C LYS A 536 -1.09 21.42 43.96
N LYS A 537 -0.94 21.34 42.65
CA LYS A 537 -0.27 22.40 41.89
C LYS A 537 -1.04 23.70 42.18
N LYS A 538 -0.45 24.62 42.91
CA LYS A 538 -0.94 25.99 42.95
C LYS A 538 -0.98 26.53 41.51
N LYS A 539 -2.17 26.96 41.11
CA LYS A 539 -2.38 27.65 39.82
C LYS A 539 -1.62 28.97 39.80
#